data_8002733b79aa3fcbd582999e7efe4f76
#
_entry.id   8002733b79aa3fcbd582999e7efe4f76
#
_cell.length_a   1.000
_cell.length_b   1.000
_cell.length_c   1.000
_cell.angle_alpha   90.00
_cell.angle_beta   90.00
_cell.angle_gamma   90.00
#
_symmetry.space_group_name_H-M   'P 1'
#
loop_
_entity.id
_entity.type
_entity.pdbx_description
1 polymer ?
#
loop_
_entity_poly.entity_id
_entity_poly.type
_entity_poly.pdbx_seq_one_letter_code
_entity_poly.pdbx_strand_id
1 'polypeptide(L)'
;MNAATPNPHISLEADAATRNTDWAAQGLARFERHFSTGQTPTAEVDGAQRLLFSSSNYLGLAEDPIVIDAAINAARTLGAGSGGSRLTTGTLDAHRQLEAHLAGFFNYPSAVFFATGYQANLSTISAIVGKRGDDFEIFSDQYNHASIIDGARIARARVRVFKHCDYDDLEAQLATRTRPHALVISDGLFSMHGTCADVPRIVELARSYGAWSYIDDAHGVGTLGPTGRGTCELQGAWPDVLVGTASKALGGEGGYACCGPEVATLLRNQARSYVFSTSNSPMVIAAVDAALSRVDAALVSRLQSRARLLRELLRAAGVGVAGLEQSAIIPVHVGDELLAVEAAAALQDRGIQAPAIRYPTVPRGQAILRLTVMATHSDEQVKECARVLAEIFENLGLTRPVE
;
A
#
# COMPACT_ATOMS: atom_id res chain seq x y z
N MET A 1 1.35 -8.35 -56.77
CA MET A 1 0.82 -8.04 -55.44
C MET A 1 0.63 -9.35 -54.71
N ASN A 2 1.59 -9.74 -53.85
CA ASN A 2 1.42 -10.91 -53.01
C ASN A 2 0.44 -10.53 -51.90
N ALA A 3 -0.75 -11.14 -51.92
CA ALA A 3 -1.66 -11.07 -50.80
C ALA A 3 -0.99 -11.76 -49.61
N ALA A 4 -0.72 -11.02 -48.56
CA ALA A 4 -0.25 -11.59 -47.30
C ALA A 4 -1.29 -12.63 -46.84
N THR A 5 -0.87 -13.88 -46.68
CA THR A 5 -1.70 -14.91 -46.06
C THR A 5 -2.13 -14.40 -44.67
N PRO A 6 -3.44 -14.39 -44.39
CA PRO A 6 -3.90 -13.93 -43.07
C PRO A 6 -3.28 -14.86 -42.02
N ASN A 7 -2.71 -14.27 -40.96
CA ASN A 7 -2.25 -15.02 -39.79
C ASN A 7 -3.42 -15.88 -39.28
N PRO A 8 -3.19 -17.17 -38.98
CA PRO A 8 -4.23 -18.05 -38.45
C PRO A 8 -4.82 -17.39 -37.19
N HIS A 9 -6.14 -17.29 -37.13
CA HIS A 9 -6.86 -16.75 -35.98
C HIS A 9 -6.66 -17.68 -34.79
N ILE A 10 -5.85 -17.22 -33.82
CA ILE A 10 -5.71 -17.88 -32.53
C ILE A 10 -6.86 -17.36 -31.65
N SER A 11 -7.65 -18.24 -31.04
CA SER A 11 -8.69 -17.81 -30.10
C SER A 11 -8.07 -17.18 -28.86
N LEU A 12 -8.77 -16.22 -28.25
CA LEU A 12 -8.32 -15.60 -26.99
C LEU A 12 -8.05 -16.63 -25.89
N GLU A 13 -8.89 -17.67 -25.82
CA GLU A 13 -8.74 -18.77 -24.87
C GLU A 13 -7.44 -19.56 -25.10
N ALA A 14 -7.11 -19.87 -26.34
CA ALA A 14 -5.87 -20.58 -26.70
C ALA A 14 -4.62 -19.73 -26.40
N ASP A 15 -4.65 -18.42 -26.69
CA ASP A 15 -3.58 -17.49 -26.33
C ASP A 15 -3.39 -17.43 -24.82
N ALA A 16 -4.49 -17.25 -24.06
CA ALA A 16 -4.47 -17.20 -22.62
C ALA A 16 -3.93 -18.49 -21.99
N ALA A 17 -4.34 -19.68 -22.52
CA ALA A 17 -3.85 -20.97 -22.05
C ALA A 17 -2.33 -21.12 -22.26
N THR A 18 -1.82 -20.69 -23.42
CA THR A 18 -0.38 -20.69 -23.71
C THR A 18 0.38 -19.81 -22.72
N ARG A 19 -0.05 -18.56 -22.54
CA ARG A 19 0.57 -17.61 -21.62
C ARG A 19 0.54 -18.08 -20.16
N ASN A 20 -0.56 -18.70 -19.73
CA ASN A 20 -0.68 -19.28 -18.39
C ASN A 20 0.29 -20.45 -18.19
N THR A 21 0.45 -21.31 -19.21
CA THR A 21 1.41 -22.41 -19.19
C THR A 21 2.85 -21.91 -19.10
N ASP A 22 3.21 -20.92 -19.92
CA ASP A 22 4.53 -20.27 -19.90
C ASP A 22 4.81 -19.60 -18.55
N TRP A 23 3.80 -18.94 -17.97
CA TRP A 23 3.90 -18.30 -16.67
C TRP A 23 4.11 -19.32 -15.54
N ALA A 24 3.37 -20.43 -15.58
CA ALA A 24 3.52 -21.53 -14.63
C ALA A 24 4.88 -22.23 -14.77
N ALA A 25 5.37 -22.47 -16.00
CA ALA A 25 6.67 -23.06 -16.26
C ALA A 25 7.85 -22.23 -15.70
N GLN A 26 7.68 -20.90 -15.61
CA GLN A 26 8.63 -19.99 -14.96
C GLN A 26 8.52 -19.98 -13.44
N GLY A 27 7.64 -20.79 -12.84
CA GLY A 27 7.37 -20.80 -11.41
C GLY A 27 6.67 -19.53 -10.90
N LEU A 28 6.02 -18.73 -11.78
CA LEU A 28 5.40 -17.45 -11.44
C LEU A 28 3.89 -17.54 -11.16
N ALA A 29 3.28 -18.72 -11.30
CA ALA A 29 1.86 -18.93 -11.01
C ALA A 29 1.54 -18.52 -9.56
N ARG A 30 0.41 -17.87 -9.39
CA ARG A 30 -0.11 -17.42 -8.09
C ARG A 30 -1.50 -17.99 -7.90
N PHE A 31 -1.81 -18.33 -6.64
CA PHE A 31 -3.10 -18.89 -6.26
C PHE A 31 -3.70 -18.05 -5.14
N GLU A 32 -5.00 -17.81 -5.22
CA GLU A 32 -5.77 -17.16 -4.17
C GLU A 32 -5.86 -18.08 -2.95
N ARG A 33 -5.95 -17.50 -1.76
CA ARG A 33 -6.27 -18.18 -0.52
C ARG A 33 -7.69 -17.82 -0.11
N HIS A 34 -8.45 -18.80 0.36
CA HIS A 34 -9.81 -18.61 0.77
C HIS A 34 -9.89 -18.36 2.28
N PHE A 35 -10.42 -17.20 2.65
CA PHE A 35 -10.66 -16.82 4.04
C PHE A 35 -12.17 -16.97 4.32
N SER A 36 -12.53 -17.81 5.30
CA SER A 36 -13.92 -18.03 5.72
C SER A 36 -14.33 -17.17 6.91
N THR A 37 -13.38 -16.44 7.51
CA THR A 37 -13.59 -15.52 8.64
C THR A 37 -13.02 -14.15 8.34
N GLY A 38 -13.29 -13.19 9.21
CA GLY A 38 -12.68 -11.85 9.14
C GLY A 38 -11.16 -11.86 9.33
N GLN A 39 -10.54 -10.71 9.11
CA GLN A 39 -9.08 -10.50 9.14
C GLN A 39 -8.62 -10.20 10.58
N THR A 40 -8.84 -11.13 11.52
CA THR A 40 -8.34 -11.07 12.90
C THR A 40 -6.99 -11.77 13.06
N PRO A 41 -6.31 -11.68 14.22
CA PRO A 41 -5.05 -12.39 14.47
C PRO A 41 -5.10 -13.90 14.24
N THR A 42 -6.27 -14.50 14.34
CA THR A 42 -6.55 -15.90 13.99
C THR A 42 -7.67 -15.92 12.97
N ALA A 43 -7.43 -16.50 11.81
CA ALA A 43 -8.41 -16.61 10.74
C ALA A 43 -8.49 -18.05 10.19
N GLU A 44 -9.64 -18.41 9.65
CA GLU A 44 -9.78 -19.66 8.90
C GLU A 44 -9.35 -19.42 7.46
N VAL A 45 -8.27 -20.11 7.05
CA VAL A 45 -7.66 -20.00 5.72
C VAL A 45 -7.59 -21.39 5.12
N ASP A 46 -8.21 -21.57 3.93
CA ASP A 46 -8.28 -22.86 3.23
C ASP A 46 -8.79 -24.00 4.16
N GLY A 47 -9.80 -23.71 4.98
CA GLY A 47 -10.44 -24.66 5.89
C GLY A 47 -9.65 -24.98 7.17
N ALA A 48 -8.58 -24.25 7.49
CA ALA A 48 -7.79 -24.45 8.70
C ALA A 48 -7.61 -23.15 9.49
N GLN A 49 -7.68 -23.22 10.82
CA GLN A 49 -7.36 -22.07 11.69
C GLN A 49 -5.87 -21.77 11.65
N ARG A 50 -5.51 -20.48 11.43
CA ARG A 50 -4.13 -20.03 11.32
C ARG A 50 -3.92 -18.70 12.04
N LEU A 51 -2.74 -18.52 12.61
CA LEU A 51 -2.26 -17.19 13.02
C LEU A 51 -1.94 -16.36 11.77
N LEU A 52 -2.52 -15.17 11.68
CA LEU A 52 -2.47 -14.34 10.47
C LEU A 52 -1.39 -13.26 10.56
N PHE A 53 -0.22 -13.52 9.99
CA PHE A 53 0.88 -12.57 9.87
C PHE A 53 1.04 -12.04 8.43
N SER A 54 -0.08 -11.89 7.70
CA SER A 54 -0.11 -11.44 6.30
C SER A 54 -1.11 -10.31 6.03
N SER A 55 -1.98 -9.98 7.00
CA SER A 55 -3.02 -8.98 6.83
C SER A 55 -2.46 -7.56 6.84
N SER A 56 -3.05 -6.69 6.02
CA SER A 56 -2.83 -5.24 6.09
C SER A 56 -3.81 -4.52 7.03
N ASN A 57 -4.67 -5.23 7.74
CA ASN A 57 -5.56 -4.69 8.79
C ASN A 57 -4.74 -4.35 10.06
N TYR A 58 -3.72 -3.48 9.92
CA TYR A 58 -2.69 -3.23 10.94
C TYR A 58 -3.24 -2.86 12.30
N LEU A 59 -4.31 -2.07 12.34
CA LEU A 59 -4.93 -1.64 13.59
C LEU A 59 -6.07 -2.55 14.07
N GLY A 60 -6.50 -3.53 13.25
CA GLY A 60 -7.62 -4.41 13.54
C GLY A 60 -8.98 -3.73 13.40
N LEU A 61 -9.07 -2.59 12.73
CA LEU A 61 -10.28 -1.78 12.65
C LEU A 61 -11.35 -2.37 11.72
N ALA A 62 -11.00 -3.29 10.82
CA ALA A 62 -11.99 -3.98 9.99
C ALA A 62 -13.01 -4.78 10.82
N GLU A 63 -12.64 -5.22 12.02
CA GLU A 63 -13.48 -5.99 12.95
C GLU A 63 -13.89 -5.17 14.20
N ASP A 64 -13.58 -3.86 14.23
CA ASP A 64 -13.99 -2.99 15.35
C ASP A 64 -15.52 -2.84 15.35
N PRO A 65 -16.22 -3.16 16.45
CA PRO A 65 -17.69 -3.08 16.52
C PRO A 65 -18.25 -1.69 16.17
N ILE A 66 -17.54 -0.61 16.54
CA ILE A 66 -17.96 0.77 16.23
C ILE A 66 -17.91 1.03 14.72
N VAL A 67 -16.89 0.50 14.04
CA VAL A 67 -16.74 0.61 12.58
C VAL A 67 -17.84 -0.19 11.86
N ILE A 68 -18.10 -1.40 12.33
CA ILE A 68 -19.16 -2.27 11.79
C ILE A 68 -20.54 -1.64 12.00
N ASP A 69 -20.82 -1.14 13.19
CA ASP A 69 -22.12 -0.51 13.52
C ASP A 69 -22.35 0.76 12.69
N ALA A 70 -21.32 1.56 12.44
CA ALA A 70 -21.40 2.72 11.57
C ALA A 70 -21.79 2.32 10.14
N ALA A 71 -21.18 1.26 9.58
CA ALA A 71 -21.54 0.73 8.28
C ALA A 71 -22.99 0.24 8.22
N ILE A 72 -23.42 -0.53 9.24
CA ILE A 72 -24.79 -1.05 9.32
C ILE A 72 -25.81 0.09 9.40
N ASN A 73 -25.55 1.09 10.20
CA ASN A 73 -26.42 2.26 10.34
C ASN A 73 -26.54 3.04 9.05
N ALA A 74 -25.42 3.25 8.35
CA ALA A 74 -25.41 3.90 7.04
C ALA A 74 -26.19 3.08 6.00
N ALA A 75 -26.07 1.75 6.00
CA ALA A 75 -26.86 0.88 5.13
C ALA A 75 -28.36 1.03 5.35
N ARG A 76 -28.80 1.11 6.61
CA ARG A 76 -30.22 1.26 6.98
C ARG A 76 -30.81 2.61 6.60
N THR A 77 -30.02 3.67 6.68
CA THR A 77 -30.49 5.05 6.50
C THR A 77 -30.28 5.61 5.09
N LEU A 78 -29.22 5.21 4.41
CA LEU A 78 -28.79 5.74 3.12
C LEU A 78 -28.81 4.70 1.99
N GLY A 79 -29.07 3.42 2.32
CA GLY A 79 -29.13 2.32 1.36
C GLY A 79 -27.77 1.68 1.07
N ALA A 80 -27.78 0.66 0.19
CA ALA A 80 -26.60 -0.17 -0.11
C ALA A 80 -25.61 0.47 -1.09
N GLY A 81 -26.01 1.48 -1.83
CA GLY A 81 -25.19 2.12 -2.88
C GLY A 81 -25.41 3.63 -2.97
N SER A 82 -24.47 4.32 -3.59
CA SER A 82 -24.49 5.78 -3.74
C SER A 82 -25.38 6.27 -4.91
N GLY A 83 -25.79 5.39 -5.81
CA GLY A 83 -26.71 5.69 -6.91
C GLY A 83 -26.09 6.40 -8.12
N GLY A 84 -24.79 6.71 -8.12
CA GLY A 84 -24.13 7.37 -9.25
C GLY A 84 -22.70 7.81 -8.98
N SER A 85 -22.11 8.51 -9.96
CA SER A 85 -20.79 9.12 -9.77
C SER A 85 -20.87 10.38 -8.90
N ARG A 86 -19.71 10.81 -8.41
CA ARG A 86 -19.60 11.95 -7.49
C ARG A 86 -20.20 13.26 -8.04
N LEU A 87 -20.10 13.49 -9.33
CA LEU A 87 -20.58 14.72 -9.97
C LEU A 87 -22.06 14.67 -10.42
N THR A 88 -22.69 13.49 -10.31
CA THR A 88 -24.11 13.35 -10.66
C THR A 88 -24.98 13.25 -9.39
N THR A 89 -25.21 12.06 -8.90
CA THR A 89 -26.07 11.78 -7.75
C THR A 89 -25.34 11.12 -6.59
N GLY A 90 -24.08 10.67 -6.79
CA GLY A 90 -23.36 9.84 -5.83
C GLY A 90 -22.64 10.58 -4.71
N THR A 91 -22.75 11.91 -4.60
CA THR A 91 -22.16 12.66 -3.47
C THR A 91 -23.20 12.81 -2.36
N LEU A 92 -23.07 12.01 -1.32
CA LEU A 92 -23.83 12.12 -0.08
C LEU A 92 -23.11 13.07 0.91
N ASP A 93 -23.82 13.58 1.91
CA ASP A 93 -23.20 14.40 2.98
C ASP A 93 -22.08 13.63 3.71
N ALA A 94 -22.25 12.33 3.90
CA ALA A 94 -21.22 11.46 4.48
C ALA A 94 -19.88 11.50 3.72
N HIS A 95 -19.89 11.62 2.38
CA HIS A 95 -18.67 11.77 1.60
C HIS A 95 -17.93 13.08 1.92
N ARG A 96 -18.68 14.18 2.06
CA ARG A 96 -18.10 15.50 2.38
C ARG A 96 -17.57 15.53 3.82
N GLN A 97 -18.28 14.87 4.74
CA GLN A 97 -17.86 14.75 6.13
C GLN A 97 -16.55 13.97 6.23
N LEU A 98 -16.45 12.81 5.57
CA LEU A 98 -15.21 12.04 5.51
C LEU A 98 -14.05 12.83 4.88
N GLU A 99 -14.27 13.54 3.76
CA GLU A 99 -13.25 14.37 3.13
C GLU A 99 -12.77 15.48 4.06
N ALA A 100 -13.69 16.13 4.79
CA ALA A 100 -13.34 17.13 5.80
C ALA A 100 -12.58 16.53 6.99
N HIS A 101 -12.99 15.36 7.45
CA HIS A 101 -12.32 14.63 8.54
C HIS A 101 -10.89 14.21 8.15
N LEU A 102 -10.70 13.64 6.95
CA LEU A 102 -9.38 13.32 6.42
C LEU A 102 -8.48 14.56 6.32
N ALA A 103 -9.01 15.66 5.78
CA ALA A 103 -8.28 16.92 5.70
C ALA A 103 -7.84 17.41 7.08
N GLY A 104 -8.74 17.38 8.08
CA GLY A 104 -8.44 17.75 9.47
C GLY A 104 -7.44 16.81 10.13
N PHE A 105 -7.60 15.50 9.95
CA PHE A 105 -6.70 14.50 10.53
C PHE A 105 -5.26 14.68 10.04
N PHE A 106 -5.05 14.93 8.75
CA PHE A 106 -3.71 15.14 8.17
C PHE A 106 -3.26 16.61 8.19
N ASN A 107 -4.07 17.52 8.70
CA ASN A 107 -3.79 18.95 8.72
C ASN A 107 -3.56 19.55 7.32
N TYR A 108 -4.37 19.12 6.34
CA TYR A 108 -4.45 19.71 5.01
C TYR A 108 -5.71 20.55 4.86
N PRO A 109 -5.70 21.54 3.93
CA PRO A 109 -6.90 22.36 3.68
C PRO A 109 -8.02 21.58 3.02
N SER A 110 -7.73 20.50 2.29
CA SER A 110 -8.71 19.72 1.55
C SER A 110 -8.28 18.27 1.39
N ALA A 111 -9.27 17.39 1.24
CA ALA A 111 -9.09 16.02 0.79
C ALA A 111 -10.11 15.66 -0.29
N VAL A 112 -9.76 14.68 -1.12
CA VAL A 112 -10.64 14.08 -2.14
C VAL A 112 -10.60 12.57 -1.95
N PHE A 113 -11.78 11.93 -1.85
CA PHE A 113 -11.89 10.49 -1.61
C PHE A 113 -12.25 9.73 -2.90
N PHE A 114 -11.52 8.65 -3.18
CA PHE A 114 -11.61 7.80 -4.35
C PHE A 114 -12.08 6.38 -3.99
N ALA A 115 -12.53 5.62 -4.97
CA ALA A 115 -13.00 4.26 -4.72
C ALA A 115 -11.93 3.30 -4.20
N THR A 116 -10.66 3.49 -4.57
CA THR A 116 -9.52 2.72 -4.08
C THR A 116 -8.25 3.59 -3.98
N GLY A 117 -7.25 3.17 -3.18
CA GLY A 117 -5.92 3.79 -3.17
C GLY A 117 -5.23 3.75 -4.54
N TYR A 118 -5.43 2.64 -5.30
CA TYR A 118 -4.92 2.52 -6.66
C TYR A 118 -5.47 3.62 -7.57
N GLN A 119 -6.78 3.86 -7.53
CA GLN A 119 -7.43 4.91 -8.29
C GLN A 119 -7.04 6.31 -7.81
N ALA A 120 -6.79 6.50 -6.53
CA ALA A 120 -6.29 7.75 -5.99
C ALA A 120 -4.95 8.14 -6.64
N ASN A 121 -3.96 7.23 -6.65
CA ASN A 121 -2.69 7.46 -7.34
C ASN A 121 -2.86 7.69 -8.83
N LEU A 122 -3.51 6.74 -9.52
CA LEU A 122 -3.71 6.78 -10.97
C LEU A 122 -4.28 8.12 -11.44
N SER A 123 -5.33 8.57 -10.77
CA SER A 123 -6.07 9.76 -11.20
C SER A 123 -5.49 11.06 -10.67
N THR A 124 -4.90 11.08 -9.48
CA THR A 124 -4.25 12.28 -8.93
C THR A 124 -3.04 12.64 -9.79
N ILE A 125 -2.16 11.68 -10.08
CA ILE A 125 -0.96 11.90 -10.91
C ILE A 125 -1.38 12.36 -12.31
N SER A 126 -2.32 11.65 -12.95
CA SER A 126 -2.75 11.99 -14.30
C SER A 126 -3.49 13.34 -14.37
N ALA A 127 -4.25 13.74 -13.35
CA ALA A 127 -4.93 15.03 -13.30
C ALA A 127 -3.94 16.19 -13.07
N ILE A 128 -2.94 16.01 -12.19
CA ILE A 128 -1.88 17.02 -11.96
C ILE A 128 -1.11 17.31 -13.26
N VAL A 129 -0.73 16.29 -13.99
CA VAL A 129 -0.06 16.44 -15.29
C VAL A 129 -1.02 17.01 -16.34
N GLY A 130 -2.24 16.48 -16.42
CA GLY A 130 -3.27 16.89 -17.35
C GLY A 130 -2.83 16.68 -18.81
N LYS A 131 -3.05 17.69 -19.65
CA LYS A 131 -2.65 17.69 -21.06
C LYS A 131 -1.20 18.15 -21.29
N ARG A 132 -0.43 18.37 -20.23
CA ARG A 132 0.92 18.93 -20.26
C ARG A 132 2.02 17.86 -20.23
N GLY A 133 1.73 16.63 -20.63
CA GLY A 133 2.69 15.52 -20.55
C GLY A 133 4.05 15.83 -21.21
N ASP A 134 4.04 16.53 -22.36
CA ASP A 134 5.25 16.92 -23.06
C ASP A 134 6.09 17.99 -22.31
N ASP A 135 5.47 18.76 -21.42
CA ASP A 135 6.11 19.80 -20.60
C ASP A 135 6.39 19.32 -19.17
N PHE A 136 6.25 18.02 -18.89
CA PHE A 136 6.28 17.48 -17.54
C PHE A 136 7.34 16.39 -17.38
N GLU A 137 8.10 16.42 -16.28
CA GLU A 137 8.94 15.31 -15.82
C GLU A 137 8.44 14.80 -14.47
N ILE A 138 8.35 13.47 -14.33
CA ILE A 138 8.06 12.78 -13.08
C ILE A 138 9.32 12.06 -12.61
N PHE A 139 9.79 12.40 -11.42
CA PHE A 139 10.91 11.73 -10.75
C PHE A 139 10.30 10.73 -9.76
N SER A 140 10.51 9.44 -10.03
CA SER A 140 9.85 8.33 -9.31
C SER A 140 10.90 7.44 -8.65
N ASP A 141 10.72 7.13 -7.35
CA ASP A 141 11.56 6.12 -6.70
C ASP A 141 11.43 4.76 -7.41
N GLN A 142 12.53 4.04 -7.49
CA GLN A 142 12.64 2.75 -8.20
C GLN A 142 11.64 1.70 -7.68
N TYR A 143 11.28 1.75 -6.41
CA TYR A 143 10.41 0.77 -5.76
C TYR A 143 9.00 1.26 -5.48
N ASN A 144 8.61 2.37 -6.09
CA ASN A 144 7.25 2.89 -6.00
C ASN A 144 6.20 1.85 -6.40
N HIS A 145 5.04 1.94 -5.75
CA HIS A 145 3.91 1.06 -6.00
C HIS A 145 3.42 1.12 -7.45
N ALA A 146 2.92 -0.01 -7.96
CA ALA A 146 2.43 -0.16 -9.34
C ALA A 146 1.41 0.92 -9.76
N SER A 147 0.55 1.37 -8.84
CA SER A 147 -0.43 2.43 -9.13
C SER A 147 0.21 3.78 -9.45
N ILE A 148 1.38 4.09 -8.86
CA ILE A 148 2.18 5.28 -9.17
C ILE A 148 2.76 5.15 -10.56
N ILE A 149 3.35 3.99 -10.87
CA ILE A 149 3.92 3.69 -12.20
C ILE A 149 2.86 3.82 -13.28
N ASP A 150 1.68 3.25 -13.07
CA ASP A 150 0.57 3.30 -14.03
C ASP A 150 -0.01 4.72 -14.14
N GLY A 151 -0.11 5.46 -13.03
CA GLY A 151 -0.49 6.86 -13.04
C GLY A 151 0.45 7.72 -13.88
N ALA A 152 1.75 7.53 -13.73
CA ALA A 152 2.78 8.21 -14.51
C ALA A 152 2.72 7.86 -16.01
N ARG A 153 2.48 6.57 -16.33
CA ARG A 153 2.28 6.12 -17.73
C ARG A 153 1.06 6.75 -18.38
N ILE A 154 -0.08 6.76 -17.69
CA ILE A 154 -1.33 7.35 -18.19
C ILE A 154 -1.19 8.87 -18.36
N ALA A 155 -0.45 9.51 -17.48
CA ALA A 155 -0.16 10.94 -17.57
C ALA A 155 0.66 11.32 -18.82
N ARG A 156 1.36 10.36 -19.46
CA ARG A 156 2.23 10.56 -20.62
C ARG A 156 3.36 11.58 -20.38
N ALA A 157 3.73 11.77 -19.13
CA ALA A 157 4.88 12.58 -18.76
C ALA A 157 6.18 11.80 -19.00
N ARG A 158 7.30 12.53 -19.14
CA ARG A 158 8.61 11.91 -19.12
C ARG A 158 8.91 11.41 -17.71
N VAL A 159 9.07 10.09 -17.54
CA VAL A 159 9.41 9.49 -16.25
C VAL A 159 10.92 9.30 -16.15
N ARG A 160 11.50 9.75 -15.05
CA ARG A 160 12.87 9.50 -14.63
C ARG A 160 12.84 8.74 -13.31
N VAL A 161 13.40 7.53 -13.32
CA VAL A 161 13.45 6.68 -12.14
C VAL A 161 14.77 6.95 -11.43
N PHE A 162 14.71 7.33 -10.16
CA PHE A 162 15.89 7.43 -9.30
C PHE A 162 16.03 6.16 -8.45
N LYS A 163 17.26 5.84 -8.06
CA LYS A 163 17.56 4.67 -7.25
C LYS A 163 16.84 4.75 -5.90
N HIS A 164 16.40 3.59 -5.41
CA HIS A 164 15.64 3.52 -4.18
C HIS A 164 16.31 4.23 -3.00
N CYS A 165 15.63 5.24 -2.45
CA CYS A 165 16.09 6.09 -1.34
C CYS A 165 17.47 6.75 -1.57
N ASP A 166 17.92 6.91 -2.83
CA ASP A 166 19.15 7.60 -3.20
C ASP A 166 18.81 9.05 -3.58
N TYR A 167 18.92 9.94 -2.61
CA TYR A 167 18.56 11.36 -2.80
C TYR A 167 19.63 12.16 -3.51
N ASP A 168 20.88 11.68 -3.56
CA ASP A 168 21.94 12.27 -4.38
C ASP A 168 21.68 11.99 -5.87
N ASP A 169 21.23 10.77 -6.21
CA ASP A 169 20.78 10.45 -7.57
C ASP A 169 19.54 11.29 -7.95
N LEU A 170 18.56 11.44 -7.03
CA LEU A 170 17.40 12.31 -7.25
C LEU A 170 17.84 13.76 -7.53
N GLU A 171 18.73 14.31 -6.72
CA GLU A 171 19.23 15.68 -6.87
C GLU A 171 19.95 15.88 -8.21
N ALA A 172 20.86 14.97 -8.57
CA ALA A 172 21.55 14.99 -9.85
C ALA A 172 20.58 14.95 -11.05
N GLN A 173 19.51 14.15 -10.92
CA GLN A 173 18.47 14.07 -11.94
C GLN A 173 17.65 15.37 -12.02
N LEU A 174 17.25 15.96 -10.90
CA LEU A 174 16.54 17.25 -10.85
C LEU A 174 17.34 18.38 -11.45
N ALA A 175 18.65 18.44 -11.15
CA ALA A 175 19.57 19.46 -11.69
C ALA A 175 19.68 19.43 -13.23
N THR A 176 19.42 18.27 -13.84
CA THR A 176 19.48 18.08 -15.30
C THR A 176 18.11 18.02 -15.97
N ARG A 177 17.04 18.42 -15.26
CA ARG A 177 15.70 18.42 -15.86
C ARG A 177 15.60 19.41 -17.01
N THR A 178 14.79 19.07 -18.01
CA THR A 178 14.62 19.85 -19.23
C THR A 178 13.21 20.40 -19.42
N ARG A 179 12.24 19.91 -18.65
CA ARG A 179 10.83 20.32 -18.76
C ARG A 179 10.50 21.37 -17.69
N PRO A 180 9.58 22.32 -17.99
CA PRO A 180 9.23 23.40 -17.05
C PRO A 180 8.52 22.91 -15.78
N HIS A 181 7.77 21.80 -15.87
CA HIS A 181 7.03 21.26 -14.73
C HIS A 181 7.65 19.93 -14.26
N ALA A 182 7.65 19.71 -12.95
CA ALA A 182 8.17 18.48 -12.37
C ALA A 182 7.38 18.04 -11.13
N LEU A 183 7.31 16.72 -10.94
CA LEU A 183 6.71 16.09 -9.76
C LEU A 183 7.68 15.01 -9.23
N VAL A 184 8.07 15.11 -7.97
CA VAL A 184 8.82 14.07 -7.26
C VAL A 184 7.85 13.19 -6.50
N ILE A 185 7.87 11.89 -6.77
CA ILE A 185 6.93 10.93 -6.19
C ILE A 185 7.67 9.81 -5.50
N SER A 186 7.26 9.49 -4.27
CA SER A 186 7.74 8.33 -3.52
C SER A 186 6.62 7.71 -2.67
N ASP A 187 6.67 6.38 -2.48
CA ASP A 187 6.03 5.78 -1.31
C ASP A 187 6.67 6.36 -0.04
N GLY A 188 5.89 6.60 0.99
CA GLY A 188 6.38 7.01 2.30
C GLY A 188 6.98 5.84 3.06
N LEU A 189 6.21 4.74 3.17
CA LEU A 189 6.65 3.45 3.69
C LEU A 189 6.48 2.39 2.61
N PHE A 190 7.59 1.80 2.15
CA PHE A 190 7.61 0.84 1.06
C PHE A 190 7.07 -0.53 1.48
N SER A 191 6.11 -1.03 0.72
CA SER A 191 5.29 -2.19 1.07
C SER A 191 6.04 -3.51 1.21
N MET A 192 7.14 -3.71 0.48
CA MET A 192 7.89 -4.97 0.44
C MET A 192 9.13 -4.93 1.32
N HIS A 193 9.86 -3.82 1.31
CA HIS A 193 11.13 -3.67 2.02
C HIS A 193 10.95 -3.10 3.43
N GLY A 194 9.78 -2.52 3.74
CA GLY A 194 9.56 -1.83 5.02
C GLY A 194 10.50 -0.64 5.23
N THR A 195 11.19 -0.17 4.19
CA THR A 195 12.02 1.04 4.20
C THR A 195 11.13 2.27 4.22
N CYS A 196 11.59 3.33 4.84
CA CYS A 196 10.91 4.61 4.91
C CYS A 196 11.65 5.63 4.06
N ALA A 197 10.92 6.37 3.23
CA ALA A 197 11.47 7.50 2.50
C ALA A 197 11.89 8.62 3.45
N ASP A 198 12.92 9.40 3.09
CA ASP A 198 13.26 10.66 3.75
C ASP A 198 12.36 11.77 3.18
N VAL A 199 11.18 11.94 3.80
CA VAL A 199 10.17 12.91 3.36
C VAL A 199 10.70 14.35 3.44
N PRO A 200 11.39 14.78 4.51
CA PRO A 200 12.05 16.09 4.56
C PRO A 200 12.95 16.36 3.35
N ARG A 201 13.81 15.42 3.01
CA ARG A 201 14.75 15.57 1.89
C ARG A 201 14.05 15.62 0.54
N ILE A 202 13.01 14.82 0.33
CA ILE A 202 12.17 14.85 -0.88
C ILE A 202 11.50 16.24 -1.03
N VAL A 203 10.89 16.74 0.03
CA VAL A 203 10.20 18.03 0.04
C VAL A 203 11.20 19.19 -0.18
N GLU A 204 12.36 19.13 0.46
CA GLU A 204 13.44 20.12 0.29
C GLU A 204 13.93 20.15 -1.15
N LEU A 205 14.29 19.00 -1.72
CA LEU A 205 14.77 18.90 -3.09
C LEU A 205 13.70 19.33 -4.09
N ALA A 206 12.46 18.87 -3.94
CA ALA A 206 11.38 19.31 -4.82
C ALA A 206 11.26 20.84 -4.82
N ARG A 207 11.23 21.46 -3.64
CA ARG A 207 11.14 22.92 -3.51
C ARG A 207 12.36 23.63 -4.12
N SER A 208 13.58 23.17 -3.84
CA SER A 208 14.83 23.79 -4.30
C SER A 208 14.94 23.79 -5.80
N TYR A 209 14.42 22.75 -6.47
CA TYR A 209 14.43 22.64 -7.92
C TYR A 209 13.09 23.05 -8.58
N GLY A 210 12.16 23.68 -7.86
CA GLY A 210 10.87 24.14 -8.39
C GLY A 210 9.99 23.00 -8.93
N ALA A 211 10.03 21.85 -8.27
CA ALA A 211 9.15 20.70 -8.49
C ALA A 211 8.09 20.64 -7.38
N TRP A 212 7.03 19.88 -7.61
CA TRP A 212 6.06 19.51 -6.59
C TRP A 212 6.43 18.18 -5.94
N SER A 213 6.03 17.99 -4.68
CA SER A 213 6.28 16.79 -3.89
C SER A 213 5.00 15.99 -3.70
N TYR A 214 5.11 14.65 -3.81
CA TYR A 214 4.00 13.73 -3.69
C TYR A 214 4.44 12.49 -2.90
N ILE A 215 3.72 12.17 -1.83
CA ILE A 215 4.01 10.99 -1.01
C ILE A 215 2.76 10.09 -0.97
N ASP A 216 2.92 8.82 -1.32
CA ASP A 216 1.95 7.77 -1.05
C ASP A 216 2.29 7.09 0.29
N ASP A 217 1.51 7.37 1.30
CA ASP A 217 1.73 6.86 2.64
C ASP A 217 0.74 5.74 3.02
N ALA A 218 0.32 4.95 2.04
CA ALA A 218 -0.67 3.87 2.21
C ALA A 218 -0.30 2.86 3.31
N HIS A 219 0.98 2.68 3.62
CA HIS A 219 1.46 1.78 4.67
C HIS A 219 1.90 2.50 5.95
N GLY A 220 2.19 3.79 5.89
CA GLY A 220 2.59 4.59 7.06
C GLY A 220 1.41 5.08 7.88
N VAL A 221 0.32 5.45 7.20
CA VAL A 221 -0.91 5.93 7.88
C VAL A 221 -1.47 4.86 8.82
N GLY A 222 -1.80 5.27 10.05
CA GLY A 222 -2.25 4.40 11.13
C GLY A 222 -1.13 3.57 11.77
N THR A 223 0.09 3.56 11.23
CA THR A 223 1.19 2.70 11.72
C THR A 223 2.38 3.49 12.24
N LEU A 224 2.65 4.65 11.67
CA LEU A 224 3.78 5.52 11.99
C LEU A 224 3.33 6.88 12.51
N GLY A 225 4.25 7.57 13.17
CA GLY A 225 3.99 8.86 13.83
C GLY A 225 3.34 8.69 15.20
N PRO A 226 3.42 9.71 16.06
CA PRO A 226 2.85 9.67 17.43
C PRO A 226 1.34 9.46 17.48
N THR A 227 0.61 10.00 16.48
CA THR A 227 -0.86 9.92 16.42
C THR A 227 -1.39 9.12 15.22
N GLY A 228 -0.49 8.48 14.44
CA GLY A 228 -0.86 7.64 13.31
C GLY A 228 -1.06 8.39 11.99
N ARG A 229 -0.53 9.61 11.87
CA ARG A 229 -0.59 10.36 10.61
C ARG A 229 0.50 9.97 9.61
N GLY A 230 1.22 8.87 9.88
CA GLY A 230 2.16 8.26 8.96
C GLY A 230 3.57 8.83 8.96
N THR A 231 4.25 8.63 7.84
CA THR A 231 5.66 9.02 7.65
C THR A 231 5.87 10.52 7.75
N CYS A 232 4.91 11.31 7.28
CA CYS A 232 4.96 12.77 7.34
C CYS A 232 4.97 13.28 8.78
N GLU A 233 4.14 12.71 9.66
CA GLU A 233 4.13 13.05 11.09
C GLU A 233 5.41 12.55 11.77
N LEU A 234 5.85 11.34 11.47
CA LEU A 234 7.07 10.76 12.04
C LEU A 234 8.29 11.65 11.81
N GLN A 235 8.37 12.28 10.63
CA GLN A 235 9.53 13.06 10.21
C GLN A 235 9.31 14.57 10.22
N GLY A 236 8.08 15.03 10.52
CA GLY A 236 7.77 16.46 10.65
C GLY A 236 7.79 17.23 9.31
N ALA A 237 7.60 16.58 8.19
CA ALA A 237 7.57 17.18 6.86
C ALA A 237 6.35 16.73 6.05
N TRP A 238 5.76 17.67 5.29
CA TRP A 238 4.51 17.46 4.57
C TRP A 238 4.67 17.81 3.10
N PRO A 239 4.32 16.90 2.15
CA PRO A 239 4.40 17.15 0.72
C PRO A 239 3.27 18.06 0.22
N ASP A 240 3.33 18.49 -1.04
CA ASP A 240 2.23 19.22 -1.68
C ASP A 240 0.98 18.34 -1.81
N VAL A 241 1.18 17.04 -2.04
CA VAL A 241 0.11 16.03 -2.12
C VAL A 241 0.48 14.82 -1.28
N LEU A 242 -0.38 14.48 -0.32
CA LEU A 242 -0.31 13.25 0.47
C LEU A 242 -1.43 12.32 0.00
N VAL A 243 -1.08 11.12 -0.44
CA VAL A 243 -2.04 10.06 -0.80
C VAL A 243 -1.98 8.94 0.22
N GLY A 244 -3.10 8.30 0.44
CA GLY A 244 -3.22 7.13 1.29
C GLY A 244 -4.37 6.23 0.89
N THR A 245 -4.53 5.14 1.61
CA THR A 245 -5.61 4.18 1.41
C THR A 245 -6.39 3.93 2.69
N ALA A 246 -7.69 3.72 2.56
CA ALA A 246 -8.54 3.26 3.65
C ALA A 246 -8.55 1.73 3.80
N SER A 247 -7.96 0.99 2.85
CA SER A 247 -8.05 -0.49 2.77
C SER A 247 -6.99 -1.23 3.59
N LYS A 248 -6.25 -0.53 4.43
CA LYS A 248 -5.22 -1.14 5.30
C LYS A 248 -5.50 -0.81 6.77
N ALA A 249 -4.76 0.09 7.37
CA ALA A 249 -4.91 0.44 8.79
C ALA A 249 -6.32 0.92 9.17
N LEU A 250 -7.04 1.57 8.25
CA LEU A 250 -8.42 2.01 8.48
C LEU A 250 -9.47 0.91 8.26
N GLY A 251 -9.08 -0.30 7.89
CA GLY A 251 -9.96 -1.48 7.84
C GLY A 251 -11.15 -1.42 6.88
N GLY A 252 -11.19 -0.44 5.96
CA GLY A 252 -12.29 -0.24 5.03
C GLY A 252 -11.86 -0.38 3.56
N GLU A 253 -12.51 0.38 2.69
CA GLU A 253 -12.18 0.48 1.27
C GLU A 253 -12.05 1.94 0.87
N GLY A 254 -11.25 2.21 -0.16
CA GLY A 254 -11.07 3.54 -0.71
C GLY A 254 -9.64 4.04 -0.66
N GLY A 255 -9.45 5.23 -1.21
CA GLY A 255 -8.21 5.96 -1.16
C GLY A 255 -8.50 7.47 -1.12
N TYR A 256 -7.51 8.25 -0.76
CA TYR A 256 -7.68 9.69 -0.66
C TYR A 256 -6.41 10.43 -1.07
N ALA A 257 -6.60 11.68 -1.48
CA ALA A 257 -5.54 12.63 -1.71
C ALA A 257 -5.81 13.88 -0.87
N CYS A 258 -4.90 14.21 0.04
CA CYS A 258 -4.89 15.43 0.84
C CYS A 258 -3.99 16.47 0.17
N CYS A 259 -4.49 17.69 -0.05
CA CYS A 259 -3.81 18.70 -0.84
C CYS A 259 -4.39 20.12 -0.59
N GLY A 260 -3.86 21.10 -1.29
CA GLY A 260 -4.42 22.44 -1.33
C GLY A 260 -5.79 22.52 -2.03
N PRO A 261 -6.60 23.56 -1.79
CA PRO A 261 -7.99 23.66 -2.27
C PRO A 261 -8.09 23.70 -3.79
N GLU A 262 -7.14 24.35 -4.47
CA GLU A 262 -7.14 24.42 -5.93
C GLU A 262 -6.79 23.05 -6.57
N VAL A 263 -5.87 22.29 -5.95
CA VAL A 263 -5.57 20.92 -6.37
C VAL A 263 -6.78 20.03 -6.13
N ALA A 264 -7.46 20.12 -5.01
CA ALA A 264 -8.69 19.38 -4.74
C ALA A 264 -9.79 19.70 -5.76
N THR A 265 -9.93 20.97 -6.15
CA THR A 265 -10.85 21.40 -7.21
C THR A 265 -10.48 20.81 -8.56
N LEU A 266 -9.17 20.82 -8.90
CA LEU A 266 -8.65 20.16 -10.10
C LEU A 266 -8.99 18.67 -10.10
N LEU A 267 -8.74 17.95 -8.99
CA LEU A 267 -9.04 16.53 -8.89
C LEU A 267 -10.53 16.23 -9.07
N ARG A 268 -11.41 16.98 -8.41
CA ARG A 268 -12.86 16.79 -8.53
C ARG A 268 -13.38 16.99 -9.96
N ASN A 269 -12.70 17.80 -10.78
CA ASN A 269 -13.11 18.08 -12.15
C ASN A 269 -12.40 17.22 -13.20
N GLN A 270 -11.16 16.78 -12.96
CA GLN A 270 -10.30 16.17 -13.99
C GLN A 270 -9.77 14.77 -13.64
N ALA A 271 -9.84 14.34 -12.38
CA ALA A 271 -9.45 12.99 -12.01
C ALA A 271 -10.44 11.96 -12.54
N ARG A 272 -10.08 11.23 -13.59
CA ARG A 272 -11.00 10.39 -14.35
C ARG A 272 -11.70 9.32 -13.52
N SER A 273 -11.00 8.66 -12.59
CA SER A 273 -11.62 7.65 -11.72
C SER A 273 -12.53 8.24 -10.65
N TYR A 274 -12.43 9.54 -10.36
CA TYR A 274 -13.39 10.26 -9.54
C TYR A 274 -14.64 10.66 -10.34
N VAL A 275 -14.42 11.19 -11.54
CA VAL A 275 -15.51 11.74 -12.39
C VAL A 275 -16.38 10.63 -12.99
N PHE A 276 -15.76 9.53 -13.46
CA PHE A 276 -16.41 8.51 -14.27
C PHE A 276 -16.65 7.17 -13.55
N SER A 277 -16.34 7.08 -12.26
CA SER A 277 -16.68 5.92 -11.45
C SER A 277 -17.88 6.19 -10.56
N THR A 278 -18.66 5.15 -10.29
CA THR A 278 -19.67 5.19 -9.22
C THR A 278 -18.95 5.47 -7.90
N SER A 279 -19.55 6.31 -7.08
CA SER A 279 -19.05 6.69 -5.76
C SER A 279 -19.08 5.49 -4.79
N ASN A 280 -18.21 5.51 -3.80
CA ASN A 280 -18.26 4.51 -2.71
C ASN A 280 -19.63 4.48 -2.05
N SER A 281 -20.03 3.28 -1.59
CA SER A 281 -21.29 3.13 -0.88
C SER A 281 -21.30 3.87 0.47
N PRO A 282 -22.46 4.27 0.97
CA PRO A 282 -22.56 4.92 2.27
C PRO A 282 -22.01 4.08 3.42
N MET A 283 -22.10 2.76 3.33
CA MET A 283 -21.53 1.81 4.31
C MET A 283 -20.02 1.96 4.40
N VAL A 284 -19.35 1.96 3.25
CA VAL A 284 -17.89 2.12 3.17
C VAL A 284 -17.46 3.47 3.74
N ILE A 285 -18.14 4.54 3.35
CA ILE A 285 -17.84 5.90 3.81
C ILE A 285 -17.98 6.02 5.32
N ALA A 286 -19.07 5.51 5.88
CA ALA A 286 -19.32 5.57 7.33
C ALA A 286 -18.34 4.70 8.12
N ALA A 287 -17.97 3.52 7.60
CA ALA A 287 -16.96 2.65 8.20
C ALA A 287 -15.60 3.35 8.25
N VAL A 288 -15.14 3.95 7.14
CA VAL A 288 -13.86 4.64 7.08
C VAL A 288 -13.82 5.87 7.99
N ASP A 289 -14.91 6.63 8.06
CA ASP A 289 -15.02 7.80 8.94
C ASP A 289 -14.95 7.41 10.42
N ALA A 290 -15.68 6.34 10.79
CA ALA A 290 -15.62 5.77 12.13
C ALA A 290 -14.23 5.22 12.45
N ALA A 291 -13.60 4.50 11.52
CA ALA A 291 -12.25 3.96 11.68
C ALA A 291 -11.22 5.07 11.88
N LEU A 292 -11.30 6.16 11.12
CA LEU A 292 -10.40 7.30 11.26
C LEU A 292 -10.50 7.91 12.67
N SER A 293 -11.71 7.99 13.23
CA SER A 293 -11.95 8.45 14.61
C SER A 293 -11.36 7.51 15.68
N ARG A 294 -11.07 6.26 15.33
CA ARG A 294 -10.48 5.25 16.23
C ARG A 294 -8.95 5.26 16.23
N VAL A 295 -8.33 5.92 15.26
CA VAL A 295 -6.85 6.01 15.21
C VAL A 295 -6.38 6.95 16.30
N ASP A 296 -5.66 6.41 17.29
CA ASP A 296 -5.09 7.16 18.40
C ASP A 296 -3.66 6.69 18.75
N ALA A 297 -2.97 7.47 19.56
CA ALA A 297 -1.60 7.19 19.99
C ALA A 297 -1.47 5.84 20.73
N ALA A 298 -2.49 5.40 21.47
CA ALA A 298 -2.46 4.16 22.23
C ALA A 298 -2.52 2.95 21.29
N LEU A 299 -3.38 3.00 20.28
CA LEU A 299 -3.52 1.95 19.27
C LEU A 299 -2.27 1.82 18.41
N VAL A 300 -1.72 2.96 17.95
CA VAL A 300 -0.45 3.02 17.21
C VAL A 300 0.72 2.47 18.03
N SER A 301 0.86 2.91 19.29
CA SER A 301 1.91 2.42 20.19
C SER A 301 1.81 0.91 20.44
N ARG A 302 0.59 0.37 20.54
CA ARG A 302 0.37 -1.07 20.68
C ARG A 302 0.87 -1.83 19.44
N LEU A 303 0.53 -1.37 18.24
CA LEU A 303 1.01 -1.93 16.98
C LEU A 303 2.55 -1.95 16.93
N GLN A 304 3.17 -0.80 17.21
CA GLN A 304 4.63 -0.66 17.18
C GLN A 304 5.32 -1.53 18.24
N SER A 305 4.70 -1.74 19.41
CA SER A 305 5.22 -2.64 20.43
C SER A 305 5.22 -4.10 19.95
N ARG A 306 4.16 -4.54 19.24
CA ARG A 306 4.10 -5.87 18.62
C ARG A 306 5.17 -6.05 17.54
N ALA A 307 5.37 -5.01 16.72
CA ALA A 307 6.39 -5.04 15.67
C ALA A 307 7.80 -5.15 16.25
N ARG A 308 8.12 -4.37 17.28
CA ARG A 308 9.41 -4.46 17.99
C ARG A 308 9.62 -5.83 18.61
N LEU A 309 8.63 -6.33 19.35
CA LEU A 309 8.72 -7.66 19.99
C LEU A 309 9.06 -8.76 18.96
N LEU A 310 8.35 -8.78 17.81
CA LEU A 310 8.63 -9.79 16.79
C LEU A 310 10.05 -9.65 16.23
N ARG A 311 10.51 -8.42 15.93
CA ARG A 311 11.87 -8.16 15.43
C ARG A 311 12.95 -8.59 16.43
N GLU A 312 12.79 -8.24 17.69
CA GLU A 312 13.72 -8.61 18.77
C GLU A 312 13.85 -10.13 18.90
N LEU A 313 12.72 -10.85 18.92
CA LEU A 313 12.72 -12.31 19.01
C LEU A 313 13.36 -12.98 17.79
N LEU A 314 13.07 -12.50 16.59
CA LEU A 314 13.64 -13.04 15.36
C LEU A 314 15.15 -12.79 15.28
N ARG A 315 15.61 -11.59 15.61
CA ARG A 315 17.05 -11.27 15.66
C ARG A 315 17.79 -12.11 16.69
N ALA A 316 17.21 -12.27 17.90
CA ALA A 316 17.78 -13.12 18.95
C ALA A 316 17.91 -14.59 18.51
N ALA A 317 17.09 -15.05 17.58
CA ALA A 317 17.15 -16.37 16.97
C ALA A 317 18.06 -16.43 15.71
N GLY A 318 18.81 -15.38 15.39
CA GLY A 318 19.67 -15.35 14.20
C GLY A 318 18.93 -15.19 12.88
N VAL A 319 17.65 -14.79 12.90
CA VAL A 319 16.84 -14.55 11.69
C VAL A 319 17.03 -13.11 11.23
N GLY A 320 17.45 -12.93 9.99
CA GLY A 320 17.67 -11.62 9.38
C GLY A 320 16.36 -10.87 9.08
N VAL A 321 16.12 -9.77 9.79
CA VAL A 321 14.95 -8.89 9.59
C VAL A 321 15.39 -7.52 9.12
N ALA A 322 14.62 -6.95 8.18
CA ALA A 322 14.88 -5.64 7.57
C ALA A 322 13.74 -4.64 7.85
N GLY A 323 13.89 -3.43 7.29
CA GLY A 323 12.88 -2.37 7.35
C GLY A 323 12.96 -1.52 8.62
N LEU A 324 12.09 -0.51 8.69
CA LEU A 324 12.01 0.44 9.80
C LEU A 324 11.53 -0.25 11.09
N GLU A 325 12.17 0.04 12.22
CA GLU A 325 11.88 -0.60 13.52
C GLU A 325 10.40 -0.48 13.97
N GLN A 326 9.79 0.67 13.73
CA GLN A 326 8.40 0.92 14.10
C GLN A 326 7.38 0.36 13.09
N SER A 327 7.85 -0.08 11.91
CA SER A 327 6.96 -0.56 10.85
C SER A 327 6.27 -1.86 11.23
N ALA A 328 4.97 -1.93 10.96
CA ALA A 328 4.18 -3.16 11.04
C ALA A 328 4.59 -4.22 10.00
N ILE A 329 5.32 -3.81 8.97
CA ILE A 329 5.85 -4.68 7.92
C ILE A 329 7.24 -5.15 8.35
N ILE A 330 7.41 -6.46 8.43
CA ILE A 330 8.65 -7.11 8.88
C ILE A 330 9.13 -8.03 7.76
N PRO A 331 9.96 -7.53 6.83
CA PRO A 331 10.57 -8.35 5.81
C PRO A 331 11.64 -9.26 6.43
N VAL A 332 11.51 -10.55 6.23
CA VAL A 332 12.49 -11.55 6.65
C VAL A 332 13.21 -12.03 5.39
N HIS A 333 14.51 -11.80 5.32
CA HIS A 333 15.31 -12.11 4.15
C HIS A 333 15.53 -13.61 4.01
N VAL A 334 15.26 -14.15 2.82
CA VAL A 334 15.53 -15.55 2.45
C VAL A 334 16.55 -15.60 1.30
N GLY A 335 16.39 -14.77 0.28
CA GLY A 335 17.24 -14.70 -0.91
C GLY A 335 16.73 -15.58 -2.03
N ASP A 336 16.80 -16.89 -1.88
CA ASP A 336 16.35 -17.87 -2.88
C ASP A 336 14.82 -17.96 -2.95
N GLU A 337 14.26 -17.98 -4.17
CA GLU A 337 12.83 -18.00 -4.40
C GLU A 337 12.16 -19.32 -3.99
N LEU A 338 12.83 -20.46 -4.19
CA LEU A 338 12.28 -21.77 -3.84
C LEU A 338 12.29 -21.97 -2.33
N LEU A 339 13.39 -21.60 -1.68
CA LEU A 339 13.48 -21.62 -0.21
C LEU A 339 12.43 -20.70 0.44
N ALA A 340 12.14 -19.55 -0.15
CA ALA A 340 11.09 -18.67 0.38
C ALA A 340 9.70 -19.32 0.28
N VAL A 341 9.41 -20.02 -0.82
CA VAL A 341 8.15 -20.76 -0.98
C VAL A 341 8.10 -21.93 0.00
N GLU A 342 9.18 -22.69 0.16
CA GLU A 342 9.28 -23.78 1.12
C GLU A 342 9.07 -23.31 2.56
N ALA A 343 9.73 -22.22 2.96
CA ALA A 343 9.56 -21.63 4.28
C ALA A 343 8.12 -21.15 4.53
N ALA A 344 7.48 -20.55 3.52
CA ALA A 344 6.07 -20.14 3.63
C ALA A 344 5.12 -21.34 3.74
N ALA A 345 5.38 -22.42 3.03
CA ALA A 345 4.60 -23.66 3.13
C ALA A 345 4.80 -24.31 4.51
N ALA A 346 6.03 -24.40 5.01
CA ALA A 346 6.33 -24.91 6.34
C ALA A 346 5.66 -24.10 7.46
N LEU A 347 5.61 -22.75 7.33
CA LEU A 347 4.83 -21.90 8.24
C LEU A 347 3.35 -22.25 8.20
N GLN A 348 2.81 -22.41 6.99
CA GLN A 348 1.41 -22.75 6.79
C GLN A 348 1.04 -24.09 7.43
N ASP A 349 1.90 -25.12 7.30
CA ASP A 349 1.72 -26.44 7.94
C ASP A 349 1.78 -26.37 9.47
N ARG A 350 2.48 -25.36 10.00
CA ARG A 350 2.59 -25.08 11.43
C ARG A 350 1.50 -24.08 11.92
N GLY A 351 0.48 -23.79 11.11
CA GLY A 351 -0.64 -22.95 11.46
C GLY A 351 -0.38 -21.44 11.42
N ILE A 352 0.61 -20.99 10.66
CA ILE A 352 0.95 -19.56 10.51
C ILE A 352 0.82 -19.17 9.04
N GLN A 353 0.04 -18.13 8.77
CA GLN A 353 -0.14 -17.58 7.42
C GLN A 353 0.77 -16.37 7.20
N ALA A 354 1.83 -16.56 6.40
CA ALA A 354 2.73 -15.51 5.95
C ALA A 354 3.17 -15.77 4.49
N PRO A 355 3.12 -14.77 3.59
CA PRO A 355 3.43 -14.98 2.18
C PRO A 355 4.93 -14.91 1.90
N ALA A 356 5.38 -15.77 0.97
CA ALA A 356 6.64 -15.57 0.26
C ALA A 356 6.47 -14.49 -0.82
N ILE A 357 7.32 -13.49 -0.81
CA ILE A 357 7.40 -12.46 -1.83
C ILE A 357 8.66 -12.73 -2.67
N ARG A 358 8.47 -12.88 -3.97
CA ARG A 358 9.51 -13.23 -4.94
C ARG A 358 9.34 -12.44 -6.24
N TYR A 359 10.24 -12.66 -7.18
CA TYR A 359 10.13 -12.07 -8.51
C TYR A 359 8.71 -12.30 -9.12
N PRO A 360 8.12 -11.32 -9.82
CA PRO A 360 8.67 -10.00 -10.17
C PRO A 360 8.44 -8.90 -9.11
N THR A 361 7.87 -9.21 -7.96
CA THR A 361 7.55 -8.21 -6.91
C THR A 361 8.81 -7.68 -6.23
N VAL A 362 9.81 -8.52 -6.06
CA VAL A 362 11.16 -8.16 -5.64
C VAL A 362 12.16 -8.69 -6.68
N PRO A 363 13.39 -8.14 -6.78
CA PRO A 363 14.40 -8.65 -7.70
C PRO A 363 14.74 -10.12 -7.45
N ARG A 364 15.24 -10.82 -8.49
CA ARG A 364 15.71 -12.21 -8.36
C ARG A 364 16.82 -12.30 -7.32
N GLY A 365 16.81 -13.39 -6.53
CA GLY A 365 17.75 -13.59 -5.44
C GLY A 365 17.51 -12.72 -4.21
N GLN A 366 16.39 -12.00 -4.15
CA GLN A 366 15.99 -11.15 -3.02
C GLN A 366 14.62 -11.54 -2.45
N ALA A 367 14.26 -12.82 -2.54
CA ALA A 367 13.01 -13.30 -1.99
C ALA A 367 12.95 -13.13 -0.47
N ILE A 368 11.78 -12.80 0.03
CA ILE A 368 11.51 -12.55 1.44
C ILE A 368 10.25 -13.31 1.90
N LEU A 369 10.17 -13.60 3.19
CA LEU A 369 8.88 -13.75 3.86
C LEU A 369 8.43 -12.37 4.34
N ARG A 370 7.24 -11.94 3.93
CA ARG A 370 6.70 -10.64 4.35
C ARG A 370 5.74 -10.83 5.52
N LEU A 371 6.26 -10.70 6.72
CA LEU A 371 5.41 -10.71 7.91
C LEU A 371 4.76 -9.34 8.13
N THR A 372 3.53 -9.35 8.61
CA THR A 372 2.84 -8.16 9.11
C THR A 372 2.22 -8.44 10.46
N VAL A 373 2.31 -7.48 11.37
CA VAL A 373 1.64 -7.55 12.67
C VAL A 373 0.41 -6.67 12.69
N MET A 374 -0.53 -7.03 13.55
CA MET A 374 -1.71 -6.22 13.88
C MET A 374 -1.65 -5.77 15.34
N ALA A 375 -2.21 -4.61 15.65
CA ALA A 375 -2.33 -4.11 17.03
C ALA A 375 -3.11 -5.06 17.95
N THR A 376 -3.94 -5.91 17.35
CA THR A 376 -4.78 -6.91 18.02
C THR A 376 -4.09 -8.26 18.28
N HIS A 377 -2.86 -8.49 17.76
CA HIS A 377 -2.08 -9.67 18.15
C HIS A 377 -1.77 -9.64 19.65
N SER A 378 -1.83 -10.82 20.30
CA SER A 378 -1.30 -10.98 21.64
C SER A 378 0.22 -11.19 21.63
N ASP A 379 0.87 -11.00 22.79
CA ASP A 379 2.31 -11.27 22.92
C ASP A 379 2.62 -12.74 22.69
N GLU A 380 1.72 -13.65 23.13
CA GLU A 380 1.86 -15.09 22.95
C GLU A 380 1.81 -15.48 21.46
N GLN A 381 0.91 -14.87 20.69
CA GLN A 381 0.83 -15.10 19.24
C GLN A 381 2.09 -14.62 18.52
N VAL A 382 2.63 -13.46 18.92
CA VAL A 382 3.89 -12.93 18.38
C VAL A 382 5.07 -13.84 18.73
N LYS A 383 5.16 -14.31 19.99
CA LYS A 383 6.19 -15.25 20.44
C LYS A 383 6.12 -16.58 19.72
N GLU A 384 4.91 -17.11 19.51
CA GLU A 384 4.71 -18.37 18.77
C GLU A 384 5.13 -18.22 17.31
N CYS A 385 4.78 -17.13 16.65
CA CYS A 385 5.24 -16.85 15.28
C CYS A 385 6.77 -16.81 15.19
N ALA A 386 7.42 -16.09 16.10
CA ALA A 386 8.88 -16.00 16.13
C ALA A 386 9.55 -17.36 16.37
N ARG A 387 9.04 -18.16 17.32
CA ARG A 387 9.56 -19.50 17.64
C ARG A 387 9.47 -20.43 16.44
N VAL A 388 8.28 -20.52 15.82
CA VAL A 388 8.06 -21.42 14.67
C VAL A 388 8.91 -21.01 13.47
N LEU A 389 9.02 -19.69 13.20
CA LEU A 389 9.84 -19.20 12.11
C LEU A 389 11.33 -19.47 12.34
N ALA A 390 11.82 -19.30 13.58
CA ALA A 390 13.21 -19.60 13.93
C ALA A 390 13.55 -21.08 13.71
N GLU A 391 12.69 -22.00 14.15
CA GLU A 391 12.86 -23.45 13.93
C GLU A 391 12.90 -23.80 12.42
N ILE A 392 12.03 -23.19 11.62
CA ILE A 392 12.01 -23.41 10.16
C ILE A 392 13.33 -22.90 9.54
N PHE A 393 13.77 -21.71 9.93
CA PHE A 393 15.01 -21.11 9.40
C PHE A 393 16.24 -21.91 9.80
N GLU A 394 16.29 -22.44 11.02
CA GLU A 394 17.35 -23.35 11.45
C GLU A 394 17.39 -24.63 10.59
N ASN A 395 16.23 -25.25 10.39
CA ASN A 395 16.10 -26.47 9.58
C ASN A 395 16.48 -26.27 8.10
N LEU A 396 16.24 -25.06 7.57
CA LEU A 396 16.59 -24.69 6.20
C LEU A 396 18.02 -24.09 6.07
N GLY A 397 18.77 -24.00 7.16
CA GLY A 397 20.11 -23.41 7.17
C GLY A 397 20.14 -21.92 6.85
N LEU A 398 19.06 -21.19 7.17
CA LEU A 398 18.89 -19.76 6.88
C LEU A 398 19.22 -18.84 8.07
N THR A 399 19.54 -19.39 9.23
CA THR A 399 19.97 -18.62 10.40
C THR A 399 21.42 -18.13 10.23
N ARG A 400 21.70 -16.93 10.74
CA ARG A 400 23.06 -16.37 10.80
C ARG A 400 23.54 -16.37 12.26
N PRO A 401 24.85 -16.49 12.53
CA PRO A 401 25.37 -16.28 13.87
C PRO A 401 24.92 -14.90 14.38
N VAL A 402 24.47 -14.85 15.62
CA VAL A 402 24.20 -13.59 16.32
C VAL A 402 25.57 -12.99 16.66
N GLU A 403 25.96 -11.88 16.00
CA GLU A 403 27.16 -11.11 16.34
C GLU A 403 26.97 -10.29 17.61
#